data_e85a66c6ffcb90bbcc8588bd87ca374b
#
_entry.id   e85a66c6ffcb90bbcc8588bd87ca374b
#
_cell.length_a   1.000
_cell.length_b   1.000
_cell.length_c   1.000
_cell.angle_alpha   90.00
_cell.angle_beta   90.00
_cell.angle_gamma   90.00
#
_symmetry.space_group_name_H-M   'P 1'
#
loop_
_entity.id
_entity.type
_entity.pdbx_description
1 polymer ?
#
loop_
_entity_poly.entity_id
_entity_poly.type
_entity_poly.pdbx_seq_one_letter_code
_entity_poly.pdbx_strand_id
1 'polypeptide(L)'
;VLSAKHKKSMDFNENLPKICSDFVCKNCNKKYKDNSGLWRHKKKCNDVENISIDIQEIQKSNEIEELKAFMKYLMQENSEMKSMMLEQSTMMMEVIKNGTYNNNTISTNSHNKAFNLQFFLNETCKDAMNITDFVESIKLQVSDLENVAEVGYVEGISNIIVKNLKKLDVTQRPVHCTDKKRETMYVKDEDTWEKDEENKKMHKVVKKVTDKNARLIFKYKELHPDCMTYHSRFNDKYNKIIVESMGGSGDNMFEKEEKIIQRVSKEVTVDMAAL
;
A
#
# COMPACT_ATOMS: atom_id res chain seq x y z
N VAL A 1 -31.18 -6.01 -89.16
CA VAL A 1 -32.30 -5.10 -89.41
C VAL A 1 -32.56 -4.29 -88.15
N LEU A 2 -32.38 -2.91 -88.36
CA LEU A 2 -32.90 -1.83 -87.51
C LEU A 2 -32.34 -1.72 -86.09
N SER A 3 -31.97 -0.58 -85.60
CA SER A 3 -31.98 0.81 -86.00
C SER A 3 -31.16 1.60 -84.97
N ALA A 4 -30.46 2.56 -85.47
CA ALA A 4 -29.78 3.57 -84.66
C ALA A 4 -30.76 4.39 -83.82
N LYS A 5 -30.18 4.98 -82.79
CA LYS A 5 -30.53 6.18 -82.04
C LYS A 5 -30.75 5.95 -80.57
N HIS A 6 -29.77 6.15 -79.73
CA HIS A 6 -29.62 7.35 -78.90
C HIS A 6 -28.32 7.27 -78.10
N LYS A 7 -27.25 7.82 -78.59
CA LYS A 7 -26.14 8.26 -77.77
C LYS A 7 -26.62 9.47 -76.99
N LYS A 8 -26.94 9.31 -75.69
CA LYS A 8 -26.92 10.40 -74.76
C LYS A 8 -25.57 10.38 -74.08
N SER A 9 -24.74 11.33 -74.38
CA SER A 9 -23.56 11.70 -73.69
C SER A 9 -23.93 11.95 -72.24
N MET A 10 -23.38 11.13 -71.38
CA MET A 10 -23.31 11.45 -69.93
C MET A 10 -22.13 12.39 -69.79
N ASP A 11 -22.40 13.66 -69.65
CA ASP A 11 -21.47 14.62 -69.11
C ASP A 11 -21.16 14.23 -67.64
N PHE A 12 -19.97 13.72 -67.42
CA PHE A 12 -19.39 13.63 -66.12
C PHE A 12 -19.04 15.08 -65.67
N ASN A 13 -19.98 15.68 -64.95
CA ASN A 13 -19.72 16.91 -64.26
C ASN A 13 -18.98 16.49 -62.93
N GLU A 14 -17.66 16.50 -63.02
CA GLU A 14 -16.82 16.38 -61.84
C GLU A 14 -17.00 17.62 -60.98
N ASN A 15 -17.97 17.58 -60.06
CA ASN A 15 -18.00 18.45 -58.91
C ASN A 15 -16.87 18.05 -57.95
N LEU A 16 -15.66 18.49 -58.26
CA LEU A 16 -14.61 18.61 -57.25
C LEU A 16 -15.13 19.53 -56.13
N PRO A 17 -15.10 19.11 -54.86
CA PRO A 17 -15.43 20.00 -53.78
C PRO A 17 -14.42 21.14 -53.79
N LYS A 18 -14.90 22.36 -54.04
CA LYS A 18 -14.13 23.57 -53.78
C LYS A 18 -13.67 23.50 -52.34
N ILE A 19 -12.35 23.37 -52.14
CA ILE A 19 -11.71 23.56 -50.84
C ILE A 19 -11.94 25.05 -50.52
N CYS A 20 -13.05 25.32 -49.81
CA CYS A 20 -13.23 26.60 -49.17
C CYS A 20 -12.20 26.63 -48.04
N SER A 21 -11.09 27.32 -48.23
CA SER A 21 -10.21 27.70 -47.15
C SER A 21 -11.05 28.58 -46.22
N ASP A 22 -11.55 27.99 -45.15
CA ASP A 22 -12.30 28.72 -44.14
C ASP A 22 -11.38 29.79 -43.54
N PHE A 23 -11.67 31.05 -43.79
CA PHE A 23 -10.95 32.19 -43.24
C PHE A 23 -11.36 32.33 -41.76
N VAL A 24 -10.59 31.68 -40.89
CA VAL A 24 -10.87 31.61 -39.43
C VAL A 24 -9.91 32.53 -38.69
N CYS A 25 -10.43 33.30 -37.76
CA CYS A 25 -9.60 34.06 -36.82
C CYS A 25 -8.96 33.13 -35.79
N LYS A 26 -7.62 33.15 -35.70
CA LYS A 26 -6.87 32.32 -34.77
C LYS A 26 -7.10 32.71 -33.28
N ASN A 27 -7.53 33.96 -33.03
CA ASN A 27 -7.69 34.45 -31.65
C ASN A 27 -9.09 34.16 -31.06
N CYS A 28 -10.15 34.15 -31.90
CA CYS A 28 -11.52 33.95 -31.41
C CYS A 28 -12.31 32.90 -32.19
N ASN A 29 -11.67 32.15 -33.10
CA ASN A 29 -12.22 31.06 -33.90
C ASN A 29 -13.46 31.45 -34.78
N LYS A 30 -13.73 32.74 -34.99
CA LYS A 30 -14.80 33.17 -35.88
C LYS A 30 -14.43 32.94 -37.32
N LYS A 31 -15.39 32.41 -38.09
CA LYS A 31 -15.26 32.13 -39.54
C LYS A 31 -15.77 33.27 -40.37
N TYR A 32 -15.06 33.58 -41.46
CA TYR A 32 -15.38 34.65 -42.43
C TYR A 32 -15.46 34.10 -43.85
N LYS A 33 -16.26 34.76 -44.71
CA LYS A 33 -16.46 34.33 -46.09
C LYS A 33 -15.25 34.60 -46.99
N ASP A 34 -14.42 35.57 -46.61
CA ASP A 34 -13.27 36.01 -47.37
C ASP A 34 -12.15 36.55 -46.47
N ASN A 35 -10.97 36.70 -47.04
CA ASN A 35 -9.80 37.21 -46.30
C ASN A 35 -9.97 38.68 -45.89
N SER A 36 -10.74 39.49 -46.65
CA SER A 36 -10.97 40.90 -46.32
C SER A 36 -11.83 41.07 -45.06
N GLY A 37 -12.81 40.19 -44.88
CA GLY A 37 -13.60 40.10 -43.65
C GLY A 37 -12.78 39.71 -42.43
N LEU A 38 -11.94 38.69 -42.61
CA LEU A 38 -11.00 38.25 -41.58
C LEU A 38 -9.98 39.35 -41.22
N TRP A 39 -9.45 40.05 -42.19
CA TRP A 39 -8.47 41.12 -41.96
C TRP A 39 -9.07 42.30 -41.18
N ARG A 40 -10.31 42.73 -41.56
CA ARG A 40 -11.06 43.80 -40.82
C ARG A 40 -11.36 43.38 -39.38
N HIS A 41 -11.69 42.11 -39.14
CA HIS A 41 -11.92 41.58 -37.84
C HIS A 41 -10.62 41.57 -37.01
N LYS A 42 -9.49 41.10 -37.57
CA LYS A 42 -8.19 41.05 -36.83
C LYS A 42 -7.76 42.41 -36.29
N LYS A 43 -8.12 43.53 -36.95
CA LYS A 43 -7.84 44.87 -36.44
C LYS A 43 -8.64 45.26 -35.17
N LYS A 44 -9.72 44.53 -34.86
CA LYS A 44 -10.63 44.82 -33.74
C LYS A 44 -10.76 43.65 -32.78
N CYS A 45 -10.12 42.53 -33.06
CA CYS A 45 -10.13 41.36 -32.23
C CYS A 45 -9.04 41.53 -31.16
N ASN A 46 -9.44 41.87 -29.94
CA ASN A 46 -8.55 41.89 -28.82
C ASN A 46 -8.16 40.45 -28.46
N ASP A 47 -6.90 40.24 -28.12
CA ASP A 47 -6.37 38.92 -27.75
C ASP A 47 -7.08 38.39 -26.52
N VAL A 48 -8.01 37.46 -26.73
CA VAL A 48 -8.68 36.76 -25.63
C VAL A 48 -7.69 35.87 -24.87
N GLU A 49 -6.59 35.47 -25.51
CA GLU A 49 -5.52 34.68 -24.88
C GLU A 49 -4.81 35.41 -23.73
N ASN A 50 -4.58 36.73 -23.84
CA ASN A 50 -3.93 37.49 -22.79
C ASN A 50 -4.80 37.62 -21.51
N ILE A 51 -6.11 37.71 -21.66
CA ILE A 51 -7.04 37.82 -20.49
C ILE A 51 -7.16 36.47 -19.81
N SER A 52 -7.13 35.33 -20.52
CA SER A 52 -7.21 34.01 -19.94
C SER A 52 -5.90 33.59 -19.25
N ILE A 53 -4.75 34.05 -19.75
CA ILE A 53 -3.44 33.81 -19.11
C ILE A 53 -3.33 34.61 -17.82
N ASP A 54 -3.71 35.87 -17.80
CA ASP A 54 -3.71 36.71 -16.58
C ASP A 54 -4.63 36.15 -15.48
N ILE A 55 -5.80 35.62 -15.86
CA ILE A 55 -6.74 35.02 -14.88
C ILE A 55 -6.18 33.70 -14.32
N GLN A 56 -5.53 32.88 -15.17
CA GLN A 56 -4.92 31.63 -14.72
C GLN A 56 -3.68 31.87 -13.84
N GLU A 57 -2.88 32.90 -14.12
CA GLU A 57 -1.74 33.29 -13.28
C GLU A 57 -2.20 33.85 -11.93
N ILE A 58 -3.26 34.66 -11.91
CA ILE A 58 -3.85 35.18 -10.68
C ILE A 58 -4.49 34.07 -9.85
N GLN A 59 -5.18 33.11 -10.44
CA GLN A 59 -5.73 31.95 -9.73
C GLN A 59 -4.61 31.09 -9.15
N LYS A 60 -3.57 30.79 -9.92
CA LYS A 60 -2.42 30.01 -9.49
C LYS A 60 -1.61 30.71 -8.39
N SER A 61 -1.49 32.03 -8.40
CA SER A 61 -0.85 32.79 -7.34
C SER A 61 -1.68 32.76 -6.03
N ASN A 62 -3.01 32.83 -6.13
CA ASN A 62 -3.90 32.74 -4.98
C ASN A 62 -3.87 31.32 -4.34
N GLU A 63 -3.89 30.26 -5.16
CA GLU A 63 -3.75 28.88 -4.70
C GLU A 63 -2.41 28.64 -3.99
N ILE A 64 -1.32 29.24 -4.49
CA ILE A 64 0.00 29.16 -3.85
C ILE A 64 0.03 29.89 -2.48
N GLU A 65 -0.62 31.03 -2.39
CA GLU A 65 -0.73 31.78 -1.14
C GLU A 65 -1.59 31.04 -0.09
N GLU A 66 -2.70 30.46 -0.50
CA GLU A 66 -3.53 29.59 0.35
C GLU A 66 -2.75 28.35 0.82
N LEU A 67 -2.00 27.72 -0.08
CA LEU A 67 -1.17 26.56 0.28
C LEU A 67 -0.05 26.94 1.25
N LYS A 68 0.57 28.10 1.09
CA LYS A 68 1.59 28.61 2.03
C LYS A 68 0.98 28.92 3.40
N ALA A 69 -0.21 29.51 3.44
CA ALA A 69 -0.93 29.77 4.67
C ALA A 69 -1.29 28.48 5.40
N PHE A 70 -1.76 27.48 4.67
CA PHE A 70 -2.06 26.15 5.21
C PHE A 70 -0.80 25.42 5.73
N MET A 71 0.31 25.47 4.98
CA MET A 71 1.59 24.93 5.46
C MET A 71 2.07 25.62 6.74
N LYS A 72 1.93 26.95 6.83
CA LYS A 72 2.30 27.70 8.03
C LYS A 72 1.41 27.31 9.22
N TYR A 73 0.13 27.12 9.01
CA TYR A 73 -0.81 26.61 10.01
C TYR A 73 -0.39 25.23 10.53
N LEU A 74 -0.12 24.29 9.62
CA LEU A 74 0.34 22.93 10.00
C LEU A 74 1.68 22.94 10.75
N MET A 75 2.61 23.82 10.36
CA MET A 75 3.87 23.97 11.09
C MET A 75 3.69 24.51 12.50
N GLN A 76 2.74 25.44 12.68
CA GLN A 76 2.41 25.99 13.99
C GLN A 76 1.73 24.94 14.88
N GLU A 77 0.73 24.23 14.38
CA GLU A 77 0.08 23.10 15.06
C GLU A 77 1.09 22.03 15.51
N ASN A 78 2.03 21.67 14.61
CA ASN A 78 3.07 20.72 14.92
C ASN A 78 4.05 21.21 16.00
N SER A 79 4.35 22.53 16.01
CA SER A 79 5.16 23.19 17.03
C SER A 79 4.47 23.21 18.39
N GLU A 80 3.18 23.51 18.43
CA GLU A 80 2.37 23.53 19.64
C GLU A 80 2.21 22.12 20.22
N MET A 81 1.98 21.11 19.36
CA MET A 81 1.91 19.71 19.79
C MET A 81 3.26 19.23 20.36
N LYS A 82 4.39 19.61 19.74
CA LYS A 82 5.72 19.31 20.29
C LYS A 82 5.97 19.96 21.63
N SER A 83 5.52 21.21 21.82
CA SER A 83 5.69 21.91 23.10
C SER A 83 4.85 21.29 24.22
N MET A 84 3.60 20.89 23.93
CA MET A 84 2.75 20.14 24.88
C MET A 84 3.35 18.79 25.26
N MET A 85 3.93 18.08 24.28
CA MET A 85 4.55 16.78 24.53
C MET A 85 5.83 16.91 25.40
N LEU A 86 6.61 17.99 25.21
CA LEU A 86 7.75 18.32 26.06
C LEU A 86 7.31 18.71 27.46
N GLU A 87 6.24 19.47 27.58
CA GLU A 87 5.68 19.91 28.86
C GLU A 87 5.14 18.72 29.67
N GLN A 88 4.41 17.80 29.01
CA GLN A 88 3.98 16.54 29.62
C GLN A 88 5.18 15.70 30.08
N SER A 89 6.24 15.62 29.27
CA SER A 89 7.45 14.89 29.62
C SER A 89 8.19 15.52 30.81
N THR A 90 8.24 16.84 30.88
CA THR A 90 8.87 17.56 32.03
C THR A 90 8.04 17.44 33.29
N MET A 91 6.71 17.55 33.22
CA MET A 91 5.82 17.28 34.35
C MET A 91 5.96 15.84 34.89
N MET A 92 6.07 14.88 33.99
CA MET A 92 6.26 13.47 34.35
C MET A 92 7.63 13.24 35.01
N MET A 93 8.70 13.92 34.55
CA MET A 93 9.99 13.90 35.19
C MET A 93 9.98 14.60 36.57
N GLU A 94 9.22 15.67 36.71
CA GLU A 94 9.09 16.41 37.95
C GLU A 94 8.34 15.60 39.03
N VAL A 95 7.26 14.88 38.62
CA VAL A 95 6.54 13.93 39.48
C VAL A 95 7.46 12.78 39.89
N ILE A 96 8.34 12.30 39.02
CA ILE A 96 9.32 11.27 39.36
C ILE A 96 10.42 11.80 40.27
N LYS A 97 10.87 13.06 40.10
CA LYS A 97 11.89 13.70 40.95
C LYS A 97 11.36 14.10 42.33
N ASN A 98 10.12 14.58 42.39
CA ASN A 98 9.51 15.08 43.61
C ASN A 98 8.78 14.00 44.40
N GLY A 99 9.18 12.73 44.28
CA GLY A 99 8.64 11.54 44.92
C GLY A 99 7.52 11.86 45.91
N THR A 100 6.29 11.52 45.56
CA THR A 100 5.15 11.67 46.45
C THR A 100 5.39 10.85 47.73
N TYR A 101 5.94 11.51 48.73
CA TYR A 101 5.84 11.02 50.11
C TYR A 101 4.39 11.12 50.56
N ASN A 102 3.56 10.20 50.14
CA ASN A 102 2.32 9.92 50.83
C ASN A 102 2.51 8.65 51.62
N ASN A 103 2.62 8.84 52.95
CA ASN A 103 2.52 7.78 53.97
C ASN A 103 1.12 7.13 53.86
N ASN A 104 0.96 6.20 52.96
CA ASN A 104 -0.02 5.14 53.08
C ASN A 104 0.72 3.83 53.01
N THR A 105 0.64 3.09 54.08
CA THR A 105 1.07 1.72 54.26
C THR A 105 0.72 0.87 53.04
N ILE A 106 1.61 0.83 52.09
CA ILE A 106 1.51 -0.06 50.94
C ILE A 106 2.18 -1.35 51.38
N SER A 107 1.37 -2.38 51.55
CA SER A 107 1.78 -3.78 51.64
C SER A 107 2.87 -4.05 50.61
N THR A 108 4.09 -4.23 51.08
CA THR A 108 5.25 -4.61 50.31
C THR A 108 5.09 -6.05 49.84
N ASN A 109 4.48 -6.26 48.71
CA ASN A 109 4.67 -7.46 47.87
C ASN A 109 4.03 -7.24 46.46
N SER A 110 4.57 -6.30 45.69
CA SER A 110 4.31 -6.26 44.28
C SER A 110 5.53 -5.66 43.55
N HIS A 111 6.40 -6.55 43.09
CA HIS A 111 7.40 -6.21 42.07
C HIS A 111 6.72 -5.96 40.73
N ASN A 112 5.72 -5.08 40.67
CA ASN A 112 5.18 -4.60 39.43
C ASN A 112 6.08 -3.48 38.91
N LYS A 113 7.18 -3.86 38.26
CA LYS A 113 7.79 -2.96 37.27
C LYS A 113 6.71 -2.70 36.23
N ALA A 114 6.13 -1.51 36.22
CA ALA A 114 5.18 -1.13 35.17
C ALA A 114 5.91 -1.23 33.82
N PHE A 115 5.53 -2.20 33.00
CA PHE A 115 6.10 -2.38 31.67
C PHE A 115 5.76 -1.16 30.80
N ASN A 116 6.80 -0.47 30.33
CA ASN A 116 6.64 0.65 29.42
C ASN A 116 6.82 0.14 27.99
N LEU A 117 5.70 -0.05 27.29
CA LEU A 117 5.69 -0.53 25.92
C LEU A 117 6.49 0.39 24.97
N GLN A 118 6.36 1.71 25.12
CA GLN A 118 7.08 2.66 24.27
C GLN A 118 8.60 2.55 24.46
N PHE A 119 9.04 2.38 25.70
CA PHE A 119 10.45 2.15 25.99
C PHE A 119 10.91 0.80 25.40
N PHE A 120 10.13 -0.27 25.55
CA PHE A 120 10.46 -1.57 24.97
C PHE A 120 10.62 -1.50 23.45
N LEU A 121 9.64 -0.90 22.75
CA LEU A 121 9.68 -0.83 21.29
C LEU A 121 10.78 0.10 20.79
N ASN A 122 10.92 1.30 21.35
CA ASN A 122 11.81 2.33 20.81
C ASN A 122 13.26 2.22 21.31
N GLU A 123 13.50 1.64 22.49
CA GLU A 123 14.84 1.52 23.05
C GLU A 123 15.35 0.08 22.99
N THR A 124 14.57 -0.88 23.54
CA THR A 124 15.01 -2.28 23.58
C THR A 124 14.97 -2.92 22.19
N CYS A 125 13.95 -2.63 21.39
CA CYS A 125 13.79 -3.15 20.02
C CYS A 125 14.18 -2.13 18.94
N LYS A 126 15.02 -1.13 19.25
CA LYS A 126 15.45 -0.10 18.31
C LYS A 126 16.13 -0.67 17.07
N ASP A 127 16.89 -1.75 17.24
CA ASP A 127 17.65 -2.41 16.17
C ASP A 127 16.84 -3.55 15.50
N ALA A 128 15.54 -3.66 15.77
CA ALA A 128 14.68 -4.60 15.07
C ALA A 128 14.64 -4.27 13.56
N MET A 129 14.57 -5.31 12.73
CA MET A 129 14.45 -5.11 11.28
C MET A 129 13.08 -4.57 10.89
N ASN A 130 12.96 -3.97 9.71
CA ASN A 130 11.67 -3.61 9.16
C ASN A 130 10.91 -4.84 8.71
N ILE A 131 9.58 -4.78 8.77
CA ILE A 131 8.71 -5.91 8.39
C ILE A 131 8.88 -6.29 6.91
N THR A 132 9.18 -5.32 6.07
CA THR A 132 9.48 -5.56 4.65
C THR A 132 10.75 -6.37 4.47
N ASP A 133 11.84 -6.01 5.19
CA ASP A 133 13.12 -6.69 5.14
C ASP A 133 13.01 -8.11 5.70
N PHE A 134 12.22 -8.29 6.76
CA PHE A 134 11.90 -9.62 7.29
C PHE A 134 11.28 -10.51 6.23
N VAL A 135 10.22 -10.03 5.54
CA VAL A 135 9.57 -10.81 4.50
C VAL A 135 10.55 -11.14 3.36
N GLU A 136 11.42 -10.20 2.99
CA GLU A 136 12.42 -10.43 1.95
C GLU A 136 13.47 -11.45 2.37
N SER A 137 13.86 -11.46 3.64
CA SER A 137 14.85 -12.40 4.19
C SER A 137 14.37 -13.86 4.20
N ILE A 138 13.06 -14.10 4.15
CA ILE A 138 12.49 -15.46 4.16
C ILE A 138 12.90 -16.19 2.88
N LYS A 139 13.75 -17.21 3.03
CA LYS A 139 14.18 -18.10 1.94
C LYS A 139 13.40 -19.41 2.03
N LEU A 140 12.52 -19.63 1.07
CA LEU A 140 11.69 -20.82 0.99
C LEU A 140 12.31 -21.88 0.08
N GLN A 141 12.05 -23.13 0.40
CA GLN A 141 12.45 -24.30 -0.37
C GLN A 141 11.22 -25.08 -0.85
N VAL A 142 11.42 -26.00 -1.81
CA VAL A 142 10.32 -26.84 -2.29
C VAL A 142 9.71 -27.67 -1.18
N SER A 143 10.49 -28.07 -0.18
CA SER A 143 9.99 -28.74 1.02
C SER A 143 8.99 -27.90 1.83
N ASP A 144 9.14 -26.57 1.86
CA ASP A 144 8.18 -25.68 2.53
C ASP A 144 6.85 -25.66 1.75
N LEU A 145 6.91 -25.62 0.40
CA LEU A 145 5.74 -25.72 -0.46
C LEU A 145 4.99 -27.05 -0.27
N GLU A 146 5.73 -28.15 -0.23
CA GLU A 146 5.18 -29.49 0.01
C GLU A 146 4.53 -29.59 1.39
N ASN A 147 5.16 -29.01 2.41
CA ASN A 147 4.60 -28.95 3.75
C ASN A 147 3.29 -28.17 3.81
N VAL A 148 3.22 -27.00 3.11
CA VAL A 148 1.95 -26.25 3.00
C VAL A 148 0.85 -27.11 2.39
N ALA A 149 1.16 -27.91 1.37
CA ALA A 149 0.20 -28.84 0.77
C ALA A 149 -0.24 -29.95 1.74
N GLU A 150 0.64 -30.40 2.64
CA GLU A 150 0.30 -31.45 3.61
C GLU A 150 -0.56 -30.95 4.74
N VAL A 151 -0.17 -29.86 5.37
CA VAL A 151 -0.83 -29.35 6.60
C VAL A 151 -1.96 -28.37 6.31
N GLY A 152 -2.08 -27.89 5.06
CA GLY A 152 -3.04 -26.89 4.61
C GLY A 152 -2.51 -25.46 4.68
N TYR A 153 -3.17 -24.56 3.94
CA TYR A 153 -2.78 -23.17 3.75
C TYR A 153 -2.53 -22.41 5.06
N VAL A 154 -3.53 -22.40 5.96
CA VAL A 154 -3.46 -21.62 7.20
C VAL A 154 -2.32 -22.09 8.10
N GLU A 155 -2.21 -23.39 8.30
CA GLU A 155 -1.15 -23.97 9.13
C GLU A 155 0.22 -23.75 8.50
N GLY A 156 0.35 -24.09 7.23
CA GLY A 156 1.62 -24.04 6.50
C GLY A 156 2.22 -22.64 6.43
N ILE A 157 1.42 -21.64 6.06
CA ILE A 157 1.89 -20.24 5.99
C ILE A 157 2.19 -19.68 7.39
N SER A 158 1.36 -20.01 8.40
CA SER A 158 1.65 -19.64 9.79
C SER A 158 3.00 -20.19 10.25
N ASN A 159 3.25 -21.48 9.98
CA ASN A 159 4.49 -22.13 10.36
C ASN A 159 5.72 -21.51 9.69
N ILE A 160 5.61 -21.12 8.42
CA ILE A 160 6.68 -20.41 7.69
C ILE A 160 7.01 -19.10 8.41
N ILE A 161 6.01 -18.26 8.69
CA ILE A 161 6.20 -16.96 9.34
C ILE A 161 6.78 -17.15 10.74
N VAL A 162 6.14 -17.98 11.57
CA VAL A 162 6.57 -18.22 12.95
C VAL A 162 7.98 -18.79 13.02
N LYS A 163 8.30 -19.79 12.19
CA LYS A 163 9.65 -20.38 12.12
C LYS A 163 10.73 -19.33 11.83
N ASN A 164 10.45 -18.38 10.93
CA ASN A 164 11.43 -17.35 10.60
C ASN A 164 11.49 -16.25 11.67
N LEU A 165 10.39 -15.89 12.33
CA LEU A 165 10.38 -14.99 13.48
C LEU A 165 11.13 -15.58 14.69
N LYS A 166 11.00 -16.88 14.92
CA LYS A 166 11.70 -17.58 16.03
C LYS A 166 13.22 -17.71 15.81
N LYS A 167 13.71 -17.55 14.59
CA LYS A 167 15.16 -17.47 14.32
C LYS A 167 15.78 -16.14 14.77
N LEU A 168 14.96 -15.13 14.96
CA LEU A 168 15.39 -13.81 15.40
C LEU A 168 15.26 -13.71 16.92
N ASP A 169 16.21 -13.03 17.55
CA ASP A 169 16.07 -12.61 18.92
C ASP A 169 14.81 -11.75 19.11
N VAL A 170 14.20 -11.82 20.27
CA VAL A 170 12.96 -11.07 20.56
C VAL A 170 13.10 -9.59 20.20
N THR A 171 14.25 -8.99 20.54
CA THR A 171 14.55 -7.58 20.28
C THR A 171 14.76 -7.24 18.79
N GLN A 172 15.00 -8.24 17.95
CA GLN A 172 15.23 -8.07 16.51
C GLN A 172 13.98 -8.35 15.66
N ARG A 173 12.93 -8.88 16.27
CA ARG A 173 11.68 -9.20 15.57
C ARG A 173 10.99 -7.91 15.14
N PRO A 174 10.49 -7.83 13.89
CA PRO A 174 9.78 -6.66 13.37
C PRO A 174 8.33 -6.54 13.85
N VAL A 175 7.86 -7.47 14.66
CA VAL A 175 6.47 -7.55 15.10
C VAL A 175 6.37 -8.08 16.52
N HIS A 176 5.52 -7.42 17.31
CA HIS A 176 5.20 -7.83 18.69
C HIS A 176 3.69 -7.74 18.94
N CYS A 177 3.17 -8.67 19.72
CA CYS A 177 1.82 -8.61 20.23
C CYS A 177 1.86 -8.25 21.72
N THR A 178 1.09 -7.25 22.12
CA THR A 178 1.08 -6.75 23.51
C THR A 178 -0.12 -7.23 24.31
N ASP A 179 -1.19 -7.63 23.65
CA ASP A 179 -2.41 -8.13 24.29
C ASP A 179 -2.91 -9.38 23.57
N LYS A 180 -2.73 -10.54 24.22
CA LYS A 180 -3.22 -11.84 23.69
C LYS A 180 -4.72 -11.88 23.44
N LYS A 181 -5.50 -11.13 24.22
CA LYS A 181 -6.97 -11.16 24.12
C LYS A 181 -7.48 -10.28 23.02
N ARG A 182 -6.85 -9.09 22.85
CA ARG A 182 -7.22 -8.11 21.84
C ARG A 182 -6.40 -8.24 20.57
N GLU A 183 -5.38 -9.11 20.56
CA GLU A 183 -4.47 -9.36 19.45
C GLU A 183 -3.85 -8.06 18.89
N THR A 184 -3.53 -7.12 19.81
CA THR A 184 -2.98 -5.82 19.43
C THR A 184 -1.53 -5.99 18.97
N MET A 185 -1.33 -5.84 17.66
CA MET A 185 -0.03 -5.98 17.02
C MET A 185 0.67 -4.62 16.87
N TYR A 186 1.98 -4.63 17.08
CA TYR A 186 2.88 -3.52 16.76
C TYR A 186 3.89 -4.01 15.74
N VAL A 187 4.09 -3.23 14.70
CA VAL A 187 4.92 -3.60 13.56
C VAL A 187 5.94 -2.48 13.31
N LYS A 188 7.20 -2.85 13.12
CA LYS A 188 8.25 -1.91 12.69
C LYS A 188 8.26 -1.83 11.17
N ASP A 189 8.07 -0.62 10.65
CA ASP A 189 8.10 -0.34 9.23
C ASP A 189 8.71 1.04 9.00
N GLU A 190 9.54 1.21 7.97
CA GLU A 190 10.27 2.46 7.72
C GLU A 190 10.99 3.00 8.98
N ASP A 191 11.63 2.09 9.73
CA ASP A 191 12.37 2.35 10.98
C ASP A 191 11.52 2.90 12.15
N THR A 192 10.20 2.86 12.03
CA THR A 192 9.28 3.32 13.07
C THR A 192 8.37 2.20 13.56
N TRP A 193 8.09 2.18 14.88
CA TRP A 193 7.12 1.28 15.46
C TRP A 193 5.73 1.90 15.45
N GLU A 194 4.77 1.20 14.88
CA GLU A 194 3.39 1.64 14.86
C GLU A 194 2.43 0.49 15.19
N LYS A 195 1.28 0.85 15.71
CA LYS A 195 0.18 -0.09 15.90
C LYS A 195 -0.41 -0.48 14.56
N ASP A 196 -0.51 -1.78 14.29
CA ASP A 196 -1.11 -2.28 13.05
C ASP A 196 -2.64 -2.31 13.19
N GLU A 197 -3.26 -1.21 12.79
CA GLU A 197 -4.71 -1.10 12.84
C GLU A 197 -5.35 -2.02 11.79
N GLU A 198 -6.35 -2.81 12.24
CA GLU A 198 -7.03 -3.80 11.40
C GLU A 198 -6.07 -4.82 10.76
N ASN A 199 -4.92 -5.06 11.37
CA ASN A 199 -3.89 -6.00 10.89
C ASN A 199 -3.45 -5.76 9.44
N LYS A 200 -3.56 -4.52 8.93
CA LYS A 200 -3.32 -4.19 7.51
C LYS A 200 -1.91 -4.56 7.04
N LYS A 201 -0.90 -4.32 7.88
CA LYS A 201 0.47 -4.68 7.54
C LYS A 201 0.68 -6.19 7.60
N MET A 202 0.11 -6.85 8.61
CA MET A 202 0.18 -8.30 8.73
C MET A 202 -0.53 -9.01 7.57
N HIS A 203 -1.66 -8.51 7.07
CA HIS A 203 -2.28 -9.02 5.85
C HIS A 203 -1.34 -8.93 4.63
N LYS A 204 -0.60 -7.82 4.49
CA LYS A 204 0.41 -7.69 3.42
C LYS A 204 1.54 -8.71 3.58
N VAL A 205 1.98 -8.97 4.82
CA VAL A 205 2.99 -9.99 5.11
C VAL A 205 2.51 -11.37 4.68
N VAL A 206 1.31 -11.76 5.10
CA VAL A 206 0.70 -13.06 4.75
C VAL A 206 0.64 -13.21 3.23
N LYS A 207 0.13 -12.21 2.51
CA LYS A 207 0.06 -12.23 1.03
C LYS A 207 1.43 -12.38 0.38
N LYS A 208 2.42 -11.60 0.81
CA LYS A 208 3.78 -11.68 0.26
C LYS A 208 4.43 -13.05 0.51
N VAL A 209 4.24 -13.64 1.69
CA VAL A 209 4.77 -14.97 2.01
C VAL A 209 4.05 -16.04 1.19
N THR A 210 2.73 -15.93 1.04
CA THR A 210 1.93 -16.81 0.16
C THR A 210 2.42 -16.75 -1.28
N ASP A 211 2.64 -15.56 -1.82
CA ASP A 211 3.17 -15.36 -3.18
C ASP A 211 4.56 -15.97 -3.35
N LYS A 212 5.45 -15.79 -2.36
CA LYS A 212 6.78 -16.41 -2.37
C LYS A 212 6.67 -17.95 -2.39
N ASN A 213 5.76 -18.51 -1.61
CA ASN A 213 5.52 -19.95 -1.57
C ASN A 213 4.96 -20.46 -2.90
N ALA A 214 3.96 -19.77 -3.46
CA ALA A 214 3.35 -20.16 -4.73
C ALA A 214 4.33 -20.14 -5.91
N ARG A 215 5.32 -19.24 -5.93
CA ARG A 215 6.36 -19.20 -6.97
C ARG A 215 7.21 -20.47 -7.02
N LEU A 216 7.28 -21.22 -5.95
CA LEU A 216 8.01 -22.49 -5.91
C LEU A 216 7.33 -23.62 -6.70
N ILE A 217 6.08 -23.45 -7.13
CA ILE A 217 5.38 -24.40 -8.00
C ILE A 217 6.17 -24.63 -9.28
N PHE A 218 6.78 -23.60 -9.86
CA PHE A 218 7.62 -23.75 -11.05
C PHE A 218 8.80 -24.69 -10.79
N LYS A 219 9.49 -24.51 -9.64
CA LYS A 219 10.60 -25.35 -9.24
C LYS A 219 10.17 -26.78 -8.92
N TYR A 220 8.97 -26.95 -8.33
CA TYR A 220 8.42 -28.29 -8.13
C TYR A 220 8.15 -29.01 -9.45
N LYS A 221 7.64 -28.32 -10.48
CA LYS A 221 7.45 -28.87 -11.83
C LYS A 221 8.77 -29.24 -12.52
N GLU A 222 9.82 -28.46 -12.32
CA GLU A 222 11.16 -28.79 -12.83
C GLU A 222 11.72 -30.08 -12.19
N LEU A 223 11.50 -30.28 -10.89
CA LEU A 223 11.92 -31.47 -10.16
C LEU A 223 11.04 -32.68 -10.47
N HIS A 224 9.81 -32.50 -10.85
CA HIS A 224 8.83 -33.55 -11.15
C HIS A 224 8.13 -33.27 -12.48
N PRO A 225 8.80 -33.48 -13.63
CA PRO A 225 8.24 -33.13 -14.96
C PRO A 225 6.93 -33.84 -15.29
N ASP A 226 6.70 -35.00 -14.69
CA ASP A 226 5.51 -35.84 -14.88
C ASP A 226 4.37 -35.52 -13.89
N CYS A 227 4.53 -34.52 -13.01
CA CYS A 227 3.53 -34.19 -11.98
C CYS A 227 2.14 -33.80 -12.54
N MET A 228 2.07 -33.37 -13.80
CA MET A 228 0.81 -33.07 -14.49
C MET A 228 0.18 -34.28 -15.17
N THR A 229 0.86 -35.41 -15.20
CA THR A 229 0.37 -36.66 -15.84
C THR A 229 -0.53 -37.41 -14.88
N TYR A 230 -1.74 -37.78 -15.31
CA TYR A 230 -2.78 -38.38 -14.47
C TYR A 230 -2.34 -39.62 -13.68
N HIS A 231 -1.47 -40.47 -14.25
CA HIS A 231 -0.96 -41.69 -13.59
C HIS A 231 0.36 -41.50 -12.84
N SER A 232 0.88 -40.28 -12.76
CA SER A 232 2.09 -40.01 -12.00
C SER A 232 1.82 -40.04 -10.50
N ARG A 233 2.74 -40.65 -9.74
CA ARG A 233 2.72 -40.62 -8.28
C ARG A 233 2.81 -39.20 -7.70
N PHE A 234 3.24 -38.24 -8.51
CA PHE A 234 3.35 -36.83 -8.12
C PHE A 234 2.11 -36.00 -8.45
N ASN A 235 1.14 -36.56 -9.21
CA ASN A 235 -0.02 -35.82 -9.67
C ASN A 235 -0.94 -35.38 -8.52
N ASP A 236 -1.29 -36.29 -7.62
CA ASP A 236 -2.16 -35.96 -6.47
C ASP A 236 -1.50 -34.92 -5.57
N LYS A 237 -0.19 -35.05 -5.33
CA LYS A 237 0.57 -34.08 -4.55
C LYS A 237 0.63 -32.73 -5.23
N TYR A 238 0.85 -32.71 -6.54
CA TYR A 238 0.84 -31.48 -7.34
C TYR A 238 -0.51 -30.76 -7.27
N ASN A 239 -1.62 -31.49 -7.44
CA ASN A 239 -2.96 -30.92 -7.34
C ASN A 239 -3.20 -30.30 -5.95
N LYS A 240 -2.76 -30.98 -4.89
CA LYS A 240 -2.85 -30.48 -3.52
C LYS A 240 -1.99 -29.22 -3.32
N ILE A 241 -0.78 -29.21 -3.86
CA ILE A 241 0.11 -28.04 -3.87
C ILE A 241 -0.58 -26.86 -4.54
N ILE A 242 -1.18 -27.03 -5.71
CA ILE A 242 -1.91 -25.95 -6.41
C ILE A 242 -3.00 -25.37 -5.52
N VAL A 243 -3.87 -26.21 -4.97
CA VAL A 243 -4.99 -25.78 -4.13
C VAL A 243 -4.48 -25.01 -2.89
N GLU A 244 -3.58 -25.62 -2.13
CA GLU A 244 -3.15 -25.05 -0.85
C GLU A 244 -2.23 -23.84 -1.02
N SER A 245 -1.38 -23.77 -2.04
CA SER A 245 -0.54 -22.59 -2.29
C SER A 245 -1.31 -21.38 -2.83
N MET A 246 -2.53 -21.60 -3.36
CA MET A 246 -3.43 -20.53 -3.82
C MET A 246 -4.43 -20.08 -2.72
N GLY A 247 -4.24 -20.53 -1.49
CA GLY A 247 -5.09 -20.14 -0.36
C GLY A 247 -6.00 -21.24 0.19
N GLY A 248 -5.83 -22.48 -0.31
CA GLY A 248 -6.67 -23.63 0.08
C GLY A 248 -8.11 -23.56 -0.45
N SER A 249 -8.88 -24.58 -0.19
CA SER A 249 -10.28 -24.68 -0.64
C SER A 249 -11.20 -23.71 0.14
N GLY A 250 -12.21 -23.15 -0.54
CA GLY A 250 -13.24 -22.26 0.01
C GLY A 250 -12.96 -20.77 -0.19
N ASP A 251 -14.02 -19.96 -0.15
CA ASP A 251 -14.04 -18.60 -0.70
C ASP A 251 -13.60 -17.50 0.27
N ASN A 252 -13.47 -17.78 1.58
CA ASN A 252 -13.18 -16.76 2.56
C ASN A 252 -11.67 -16.60 2.84
N MET A 253 -10.96 -15.99 1.89
CA MET A 253 -9.55 -15.73 2.02
C MET A 253 -9.21 -14.82 3.20
N PHE A 254 -10.03 -13.81 3.45
CA PHE A 254 -9.82 -12.88 4.56
C PHE A 254 -9.84 -13.59 5.93
N GLU A 255 -10.82 -14.45 6.18
CA GLU A 255 -10.86 -15.24 7.43
C GLU A 255 -9.66 -16.17 7.60
N LYS A 256 -9.14 -16.71 6.50
CA LYS A 256 -7.95 -17.55 6.55
C LYS A 256 -6.70 -16.72 6.90
N GLU A 257 -6.56 -15.55 6.31
CA GLU A 257 -5.49 -14.60 6.65
C GLU A 257 -5.56 -14.19 8.13
N GLU A 258 -6.76 -13.86 8.63
CA GLU A 258 -6.97 -13.58 10.06
C GLU A 258 -6.56 -14.74 10.97
N LYS A 259 -6.91 -15.99 10.62
CA LYS A 259 -6.46 -17.17 11.37
C LYS A 259 -4.94 -17.32 11.39
N ILE A 260 -4.27 -16.98 10.28
CA ILE A 260 -2.80 -16.97 10.21
C ILE A 260 -2.26 -15.89 11.16
N ILE A 261 -2.80 -14.68 11.12
CA ILE A 261 -2.38 -13.56 11.95
C ILE A 261 -2.58 -13.90 13.43
N GLN A 262 -3.72 -14.50 13.81
CA GLN A 262 -3.98 -14.95 15.17
C GLN A 262 -2.96 -15.98 15.69
N ARG A 263 -2.50 -16.89 14.83
CA ARG A 263 -1.45 -17.84 15.19
C ARG A 263 -0.11 -17.15 15.39
N VAL A 264 0.24 -16.22 14.49
CA VAL A 264 1.46 -15.44 14.59
C VAL A 264 1.45 -14.58 15.86
N SER A 265 0.32 -13.91 16.17
CA SER A 265 0.20 -13.03 17.35
C SER A 265 0.48 -13.77 18.66
N LYS A 266 0.02 -15.01 18.79
CA LYS A 266 0.28 -15.87 19.98
C LYS A 266 1.76 -16.16 20.18
N GLU A 267 2.50 -16.32 19.09
CA GLU A 267 3.93 -16.68 19.12
C GLU A 267 4.88 -15.47 19.31
N VAL A 268 4.38 -14.27 19.00
CA VAL A 268 5.13 -13.00 19.17
C VAL A 268 4.64 -12.17 20.34
N THR A 269 3.83 -12.76 21.20
CA THR A 269 3.36 -12.07 22.42
C THR A 269 4.54 -11.83 23.35
N VAL A 270 4.69 -10.58 23.77
CA VAL A 270 5.67 -10.19 24.77
C VAL A 270 5.14 -10.55 26.15
N ASP A 271 5.87 -11.39 26.87
CA ASP A 271 5.56 -11.66 28.27
C ASP A 271 6.02 -10.48 29.13
N MET A 272 5.06 -9.61 29.46
CA MET A 272 5.31 -8.42 30.26
C MET A 272 5.81 -8.71 31.68
N ALA A 273 5.73 -9.98 32.15
CA ALA A 273 6.21 -10.38 33.44
C ALA A 273 7.66 -10.90 33.42
N ALA A 274 8.17 -11.22 32.22
CA ALA A 274 9.51 -11.79 32.04
C ALA A 274 10.57 -10.72 31.62
N LEU A 275 10.16 -9.48 31.41
CA LEU A 275 11.01 -8.32 31.10
C LEU A 275 11.05 -7.33 32.23
#